data_d1a3ba02f9260f17a471c727ef2abe21
#
_entry.id   d1a3ba02f9260f17a471c727ef2abe21
#
_cell.length_a   1.000
_cell.length_b   1.000
_cell.length_c   1.000
_cell.angle_alpha   90.00
_cell.angle_beta   90.00
_cell.angle_gamma   90.00
#
_symmetry.space_group_name_H-M   'P 1'
#
loop_
_entity.id
_entity.type
_entity.pdbx_description
1 polymer ?
#
loop_
_entity_poly.entity_id
_entity_poly.type
_entity_poly.pdbx_seq_one_letter_code
_entity_poly.pdbx_strand_id
1 'polypeptide(L)'
;LTAEDIRDSVDEFVKAIDKSQIIMFPGGFSAGDEPEGSAKFFATAFRNAKMTEAVEKLINERDGLALGICNGFQALIKLGLVPYGEIRQQDAQSPTLTYNTINRHISKMVYTKVVSNKSPWLAQAKLGQTYCNPASHGEGRFVAPKEWLDKLFENGQVATQYVDLDGNVSMDEEWNVNGSYMSIEGITSPDGRILGKMAHSERRGESVAINIYGEQDMKIFESGVKYFK
;
A
#
# COMPACT_ATOMS: atom_id res chain seq x y z
N LEU A 1 -10.41 -20.76 21.37
CA LEU A 1 -9.02 -20.33 21.15
C LEU A 1 -8.33 -20.20 22.50
N THR A 2 -7.26 -20.94 22.69
CA THR A 2 -6.40 -20.91 23.89
C THR A 2 -5.19 -20.02 23.62
N ALA A 3 -4.45 -19.67 24.67
CA ALA A 3 -3.18 -18.97 24.51
C ALA A 3 -2.12 -19.82 23.77
N GLU A 4 -2.28 -21.15 23.79
CA GLU A 4 -1.44 -22.08 23.03
C GLU A 4 -1.76 -22.02 21.54
N ASP A 5 -3.04 -22.05 21.14
CA ASP A 5 -3.47 -21.90 19.75
C ASP A 5 -2.95 -20.60 19.13
N ILE A 6 -2.92 -19.51 19.91
CA ILE A 6 -2.39 -18.20 19.44
C ILE A 6 -0.87 -18.27 19.23
N ARG A 7 -0.13 -18.88 20.17
CA ARG A 7 1.33 -19.06 20.03
C ARG A 7 1.67 -19.91 18.80
N ASP A 8 0.96 -21.04 18.63
CA ASP A 8 1.17 -21.93 17.51
C ASP A 8 0.90 -21.23 16.18
N SER A 9 -0.18 -20.44 16.12
CA SER A 9 -0.49 -19.62 14.94
C SER A 9 0.60 -18.59 14.62
N VAL A 10 1.13 -17.89 15.61
CA VAL A 10 2.25 -16.95 15.44
C VAL A 10 3.49 -17.68 14.93
N ASP A 11 3.83 -18.82 15.50
CA ASP A 11 5.01 -19.60 15.09
C ASP A 11 4.87 -20.14 13.66
N GLU A 12 3.67 -20.53 13.22
CA GLU A 12 3.43 -20.91 11.82
C GLU A 12 3.55 -19.72 10.86
N PHE A 13 3.05 -18.54 11.22
CA PHE A 13 3.26 -17.32 10.43
C PHE A 13 4.74 -16.97 10.31
N VAL A 14 5.49 -17.01 11.41
CA VAL A 14 6.95 -16.77 11.39
C VAL A 14 7.65 -17.73 10.47
N LYS A 15 7.37 -19.05 10.57
CA LYS A 15 7.93 -20.07 9.66
C LYS A 15 7.61 -19.80 8.19
N ALA A 16 6.41 -19.30 7.89
CA ALA A 16 6.01 -18.94 6.53
C ALA A 16 6.80 -17.72 6.03
N ILE A 17 6.93 -16.68 6.85
CA ILE A 17 7.71 -15.47 6.52
C ILE A 17 9.18 -15.83 6.30
N ASP A 18 9.78 -16.69 7.16
CA ASP A 18 11.17 -17.09 7.07
C ASP A 18 11.52 -17.84 5.77
N LYS A 19 10.53 -18.48 5.14
CA LYS A 19 10.69 -19.19 3.86
C LYS A 19 10.35 -18.35 2.63
N SER A 20 9.80 -17.14 2.84
CA SER A 20 9.31 -16.27 1.77
C SER A 20 10.33 -15.20 1.39
N GLN A 21 10.30 -14.75 0.15
CA GLN A 21 11.00 -13.55 -0.34
C GLN A 21 10.08 -12.34 -0.42
N ILE A 22 8.78 -12.59 -0.49
CA ILE A 22 7.75 -11.56 -0.64
C ILE A 22 6.70 -11.75 0.45
N ILE A 23 6.31 -10.66 1.10
CA ILE A 23 5.11 -10.59 1.92
C ILE A 23 4.09 -9.66 1.28
N MET A 24 2.84 -10.12 1.19
CA MET A 24 1.75 -9.30 0.69
C MET A 24 0.66 -9.12 1.76
N PHE A 25 0.28 -7.89 1.98
CA PHE A 25 -0.87 -7.48 2.78
C PHE A 25 -2.03 -7.18 1.81
N PRO A 26 -3.00 -8.08 1.67
CA PRO A 26 -4.08 -7.91 0.71
C PRO A 26 -5.08 -6.83 1.14
N GLY A 27 -5.88 -6.38 0.16
CA GLY A 27 -7.06 -5.58 0.41
C GLY A 27 -8.21 -6.40 0.99
N GLY A 28 -9.32 -5.74 1.28
CA GLY A 28 -10.52 -6.33 1.87
C GLY A 28 -10.76 -5.83 3.29
N PHE A 29 -11.79 -6.34 3.93
CA PHE A 29 -12.11 -6.02 5.31
C PHE A 29 -11.67 -7.16 6.23
N SER A 30 -10.87 -6.85 7.23
CA SER A 30 -10.47 -7.81 8.26
C SER A 30 -11.54 -7.86 9.36
N ALA A 31 -11.85 -9.05 9.87
CA ALA A 31 -12.70 -9.18 11.05
C ALA A 31 -12.06 -8.41 12.24
N GLY A 32 -12.81 -7.53 12.87
CA GLY A 32 -12.34 -6.70 13.98
C GLY A 32 -11.75 -5.35 13.59
N ASP A 33 -11.76 -4.97 12.31
CA ASP A 33 -11.43 -3.61 11.88
C ASP A 33 -12.52 -2.61 12.30
N GLU A 34 -13.77 -3.03 12.27
CA GLU A 34 -14.92 -2.23 12.75
C GLU A 34 -15.07 -2.31 14.27
N PRO A 35 -15.47 -1.22 14.95
CA PRO A 35 -15.71 0.13 14.40
C PRO A 35 -14.50 1.06 14.42
N GLU A 36 -13.34 0.58 14.80
CA GLU A 36 -12.19 1.41 15.18
C GLU A 36 -11.14 1.62 14.07
N GLY A 37 -11.46 1.27 12.85
CA GLY A 37 -10.66 1.61 11.68
C GLY A 37 -9.96 0.44 11.00
N SER A 38 -9.67 0.66 9.74
CA SER A 38 -9.12 -0.33 8.82
C SER A 38 -7.75 -0.85 9.25
N ALA A 39 -7.45 -2.10 8.88
CA ALA A 39 -6.18 -2.80 9.14
C ALA A 39 -5.79 -3.00 10.62
N LYS A 40 -6.71 -2.84 11.55
CA LYS A 40 -6.46 -3.03 12.99
C LYS A 40 -5.96 -4.44 13.29
N PHE A 41 -6.55 -5.46 12.67
CA PHE A 41 -6.16 -6.84 12.83
C PHE A 41 -4.69 -7.06 12.40
N PHE A 42 -4.31 -6.64 11.21
CA PHE A 42 -2.93 -6.74 10.73
C PHE A 42 -1.96 -5.99 11.65
N ALA A 43 -2.29 -4.73 11.99
CA ALA A 43 -1.43 -3.93 12.85
C ALA A 43 -1.20 -4.57 14.22
N THR A 44 -2.22 -5.20 14.80
CA THR A 44 -2.11 -5.88 16.08
C THR A 44 -1.28 -7.17 15.96
N ALA A 45 -1.55 -8.00 14.96
CA ALA A 45 -0.84 -9.25 14.75
C ALA A 45 0.66 -9.03 14.48
N PHE A 46 1.00 -8.09 13.60
CA PHE A 46 2.38 -7.84 13.20
C PHE A 46 3.21 -7.03 14.20
N ARG A 47 2.58 -6.48 15.25
CA ARG A 47 3.29 -5.92 16.42
C ARG A 47 3.69 -6.98 17.45
N ASN A 48 3.33 -8.24 17.25
CA ASN A 48 3.90 -9.33 18.06
C ASN A 48 5.40 -9.40 17.81
N ALA A 49 6.21 -9.50 18.87
CA ALA A 49 7.68 -9.42 18.77
C ALA A 49 8.29 -10.42 17.78
N LYS A 50 7.81 -11.67 17.73
CA LYS A 50 8.28 -12.69 16.79
C LYS A 50 7.93 -12.34 15.34
N MET A 51 6.72 -11.82 15.12
CA MET A 51 6.27 -11.38 13.79
C MET A 51 7.08 -10.17 13.31
N THR A 52 7.26 -9.17 14.19
CA THR A 52 8.10 -7.99 13.91
C THR A 52 9.50 -8.43 13.50
N GLU A 53 10.17 -9.29 14.30
CA GLU A 53 11.52 -9.79 14.01
C GLU A 53 11.59 -10.52 12.66
N ALA A 54 10.61 -11.37 12.34
CA ALA A 54 10.57 -12.11 11.09
C ALA A 54 10.42 -11.18 9.87
N VAL A 55 9.58 -10.13 9.97
CA VAL A 55 9.42 -9.12 8.90
C VAL A 55 10.68 -8.29 8.74
N GLU A 56 11.29 -7.84 9.84
CA GLU A 56 12.54 -7.06 9.80
C GLU A 56 13.69 -7.87 9.19
N LYS A 57 13.83 -9.15 9.54
CA LYS A 57 14.79 -10.06 8.89
C LYS A 57 14.51 -10.22 7.39
N LEU A 58 13.24 -10.40 7.01
CA LEU A 58 12.85 -10.48 5.60
C LEU A 58 13.33 -9.24 4.83
N ILE A 59 13.03 -8.05 5.35
CA ILE A 59 13.33 -6.78 4.65
C ILE A 59 14.81 -6.43 4.74
N ASN A 60 15.43 -6.50 5.92
CA ASN A 60 16.76 -5.93 6.15
C ASN A 60 17.92 -6.91 5.92
N GLU A 61 17.70 -8.22 6.12
CA GLU A 61 18.76 -9.20 6.02
C GLU A 61 18.67 -10.08 4.77
N ARG A 62 17.44 -10.32 4.28
CA ARG A 62 17.20 -11.23 3.14
C ARG A 62 16.78 -10.51 1.86
N ASP A 63 16.91 -9.19 1.84
CA ASP A 63 16.56 -8.34 0.68
C ASP A 63 15.12 -8.56 0.15
N GLY A 64 14.19 -8.84 1.07
CA GLY A 64 12.82 -9.17 0.73
C GLY A 64 12.00 -7.96 0.30
N LEU A 65 10.83 -8.25 -0.29
CA LEU A 65 9.86 -7.24 -0.73
C LEU A 65 8.57 -7.32 0.07
N ALA A 66 7.91 -6.18 0.28
CA ALA A 66 6.57 -6.11 0.83
C ALA A 66 5.63 -5.28 -0.05
N LEU A 67 4.37 -5.75 -0.20
CA LEU A 67 3.32 -5.06 -0.95
C LEU A 67 2.07 -4.95 -0.10
N GLY A 68 1.49 -3.76 0.00
CA GLY A 68 0.18 -3.54 0.63
C GLY A 68 -0.80 -2.86 -0.33
N ILE A 69 -1.97 -3.47 -0.53
CA ILE A 69 -3.02 -2.91 -1.38
C ILE A 69 -4.25 -2.62 -0.54
N CYS A 70 -4.79 -1.40 -0.65
CA CYS A 70 -5.99 -0.94 0.04
C CYS A 70 -5.87 -1.13 1.58
N ASN A 71 -6.59 -2.08 2.18
CA ASN A 71 -6.44 -2.42 3.61
C ASN A 71 -4.99 -2.83 3.97
N GLY A 72 -4.29 -3.46 3.04
CA GLY A 72 -2.87 -3.77 3.20
C GLY A 72 -1.99 -2.53 3.26
N PHE A 73 -2.27 -1.49 2.47
CA PHE A 73 -1.56 -0.22 2.58
C PHE A 73 -1.85 0.47 3.92
N GLN A 74 -3.10 0.43 4.38
CA GLN A 74 -3.46 0.91 5.71
C GLN A 74 -2.69 0.16 6.82
N ALA A 75 -2.47 -1.15 6.65
CA ALA A 75 -1.64 -1.93 7.56
C ALA A 75 -0.17 -1.49 7.54
N LEU A 76 0.41 -1.37 6.35
CA LEU A 76 1.81 -0.95 6.19
C LEU A 76 2.07 0.42 6.83
N ILE A 77 1.15 1.39 6.65
CA ILE A 77 1.31 2.73 7.22
C ILE A 77 1.14 2.72 8.74
N LYS A 78 0.16 1.98 9.27
CA LYS A 78 -0.04 1.83 10.72
C LYS A 78 1.12 1.10 11.42
N LEU A 79 1.78 0.21 10.72
CA LEU A 79 2.97 -0.48 11.22
C LEU A 79 4.25 0.37 11.14
N GLY A 80 4.27 1.41 10.32
CA GLY A 80 5.45 2.22 10.05
C GLY A 80 6.31 1.71 8.89
N LEU A 81 5.97 0.55 8.29
CA LEU A 81 6.69 -0.02 7.16
C LEU A 81 6.76 0.94 5.97
N VAL A 82 5.73 1.73 5.76
CA VAL A 82 5.79 2.95 4.96
C VAL A 82 5.39 4.13 5.82
N PRO A 83 6.06 5.27 5.75
CA PRO A 83 7.21 5.62 4.91
C PRO A 83 8.58 5.30 5.51
N TYR A 84 8.67 4.65 6.67
CA TYR A 84 9.93 4.53 7.44
C TYR A 84 10.80 3.34 7.02
N GLY A 85 10.23 2.24 6.54
CA GLY A 85 10.94 1.00 6.19
C GLY A 85 11.15 0.04 7.37
N GLU A 86 10.55 0.33 8.51
CA GLU A 86 10.66 -0.46 9.75
C GLU A 86 9.32 -0.51 10.49
N ILE A 87 9.12 -1.54 11.32
CA ILE A 87 7.96 -1.61 12.20
C ILE A 87 8.23 -0.72 13.41
N ARG A 88 7.45 0.38 13.49
CA ARG A 88 7.57 1.35 14.57
C ARG A 88 6.23 1.95 14.98
N GLN A 89 6.19 2.54 16.14
CA GLN A 89 5.03 3.29 16.57
C GLN A 89 4.97 4.65 15.86
N GLN A 90 3.80 4.99 15.35
CA GLN A 90 3.55 6.31 14.77
C GLN A 90 3.34 7.35 15.87
N ASP A 91 3.65 8.59 15.55
CA ASP A 91 3.37 9.78 16.37
C ASP A 91 2.34 10.68 15.67
N ALA A 92 2.01 11.81 16.30
CA ALA A 92 1.02 12.75 15.78
C ALA A 92 1.44 13.46 14.49
N GLN A 93 2.71 13.40 14.11
CA GLN A 93 3.26 14.00 12.88
C GLN A 93 3.49 12.97 11.78
N SER A 94 3.29 11.70 12.07
CA SER A 94 3.47 10.63 11.09
C SER A 94 2.43 10.71 9.97
N PRO A 95 2.84 10.46 8.70
CA PRO A 95 1.88 10.27 7.62
C PRO A 95 0.90 9.15 7.92
N THR A 96 -0.36 9.30 7.52
CA THR A 96 -1.41 8.31 7.78
C THR A 96 -2.45 8.27 6.67
N LEU A 97 -3.28 7.23 6.71
CA LEU A 97 -4.51 7.10 5.93
C LEU A 97 -5.71 7.31 6.85
N THR A 98 -6.66 8.10 6.41
CA THR A 98 -7.86 8.46 7.17
C THR A 98 -9.12 8.44 6.30
N TYR A 99 -10.26 8.83 6.87
CA TYR A 99 -11.54 8.88 6.18
C TYR A 99 -11.49 9.72 4.91
N ASN A 100 -12.14 9.22 3.85
CA ASN A 100 -12.37 9.98 2.64
C ASN A 100 -13.07 11.31 2.96
N THR A 101 -12.81 12.38 2.20
CA THR A 101 -13.44 13.69 2.38
C THR A 101 -14.95 13.63 2.31
N ILE A 102 -15.51 12.72 1.52
CA ILE A 102 -16.95 12.52 1.40
C ILE A 102 -17.59 11.75 2.58
N ASN A 103 -16.81 11.37 3.60
CA ASN A 103 -17.24 10.64 4.80
C ASN A 103 -18.04 9.34 4.52
N ARG A 104 -17.76 8.68 3.42
CA ARG A 104 -18.37 7.40 3.05
C ARG A 104 -17.44 6.55 2.18
N HIS A 105 -17.83 5.30 2.01
CA HIS A 105 -17.17 4.38 1.08
C HIS A 105 -17.34 4.89 -0.36
N ILE A 106 -16.25 4.81 -1.12
CA ILE A 106 -16.25 4.98 -2.58
C ILE A 106 -15.99 3.64 -3.26
N SER A 107 -16.57 3.47 -4.45
CA SER A 107 -16.26 2.37 -5.36
C SER A 107 -16.24 2.94 -6.77
N LYS A 108 -15.05 3.15 -7.33
CA LYS A 108 -14.85 3.86 -8.60
C LYS A 108 -13.59 3.36 -9.30
N MET A 109 -13.58 3.35 -10.63
CA MET A 109 -12.35 3.26 -11.39
C MET A 109 -11.59 4.59 -11.26
N VAL A 110 -10.31 4.52 -10.92
CA VAL A 110 -9.43 5.69 -10.73
C VAL A 110 -8.24 5.60 -11.68
N TYR A 111 -7.77 6.76 -12.11
CA TYR A 111 -6.57 6.89 -12.91
C TYR A 111 -5.41 7.31 -12.02
N THR A 112 -4.33 6.55 -12.10
CA THR A 112 -3.12 6.80 -11.32
C THR A 112 -1.90 6.82 -12.20
N LYS A 113 -1.01 7.77 -11.97
CA LYS A 113 0.25 7.92 -12.72
C LYS A 113 1.43 7.49 -11.89
N VAL A 114 2.35 6.73 -12.48
CA VAL A 114 3.65 6.40 -11.88
C VAL A 114 4.52 7.65 -11.88
N VAL A 115 4.85 8.17 -10.70
CA VAL A 115 5.64 9.40 -10.55
C VAL A 115 7.05 9.16 -10.00
N SER A 116 7.32 7.93 -9.59
CA SER A 116 8.66 7.46 -9.23
C SER A 116 8.82 5.98 -9.62
N ASN A 117 9.98 5.63 -10.13
CA ASN A 117 10.39 4.26 -10.44
C ASN A 117 11.40 3.70 -9.42
N LYS A 118 11.47 4.30 -8.25
CA LYS A 118 12.35 3.86 -7.16
C LYS A 118 12.07 2.43 -6.73
N SER A 119 10.80 2.05 -6.71
CA SER A 119 10.35 0.76 -6.22
C SER A 119 10.61 -0.37 -7.21
N PRO A 120 11.21 -1.50 -6.76
CA PRO A 120 11.27 -2.72 -7.56
C PRO A 120 9.91 -3.21 -8.04
N TRP A 121 8.84 -2.94 -7.29
CA TRP A 121 7.47 -3.25 -7.66
C TRP A 121 6.99 -2.55 -8.93
N LEU A 122 7.63 -1.44 -9.30
CA LEU A 122 7.30 -0.64 -10.49
C LEU A 122 8.35 -0.74 -11.60
N ALA A 123 9.27 -1.71 -11.50
CA ALA A 123 10.39 -1.86 -12.46
C ALA A 123 9.94 -2.06 -13.92
N GLN A 124 8.75 -2.63 -14.14
CA GLN A 124 8.18 -2.79 -15.49
C GLN A 124 7.13 -1.73 -15.86
N ALA A 125 6.74 -0.88 -14.92
CA ALA A 125 5.90 0.27 -15.19
C ALA A 125 6.74 1.43 -15.72
N LYS A 126 6.22 2.16 -16.72
CA LYS A 126 6.94 3.32 -17.25
C LYS A 126 6.67 4.54 -16.39
N LEU A 127 7.73 5.29 -16.08
CA LEU A 127 7.60 6.59 -15.43
C LEU A 127 6.70 7.52 -16.25
N GLY A 128 5.73 8.16 -15.61
CA GLY A 128 4.75 9.02 -16.26
C GLY A 128 3.56 8.29 -16.89
N GLN A 129 3.57 6.96 -16.97
CA GLN A 129 2.43 6.20 -17.51
C GLN A 129 1.25 6.21 -16.53
N THR A 130 0.06 6.36 -17.10
CA THR A 130 -1.22 6.31 -16.38
C THR A 130 -1.83 4.93 -16.47
N TYR A 131 -2.39 4.48 -15.35
CA TYR A 131 -3.10 3.20 -15.22
C TYR A 131 -4.49 3.43 -14.63
N CYS A 132 -5.45 2.62 -15.05
CA CYS A 132 -6.82 2.64 -14.55
C CYS A 132 -7.10 1.39 -13.71
N ASN A 133 -7.31 1.56 -12.41
CA ASN A 133 -7.60 0.46 -11.50
C ASN A 133 -8.80 0.80 -10.60
N PRO A 134 -9.55 -0.20 -10.10
CA PRO A 134 -10.64 0.06 -9.19
C PRO A 134 -10.13 0.50 -7.80
N ALA A 135 -10.77 1.50 -7.21
CA ALA A 135 -10.64 1.88 -5.81
C ALA A 135 -11.93 1.55 -5.06
N SER A 136 -11.83 0.99 -3.87
CA SER A 136 -12.98 0.56 -3.06
C SER A 136 -12.63 0.65 -1.57
N HIS A 137 -12.89 1.81 -0.93
CA HIS A 137 -12.50 2.07 0.45
C HIS A 137 -13.29 3.24 1.07
N GLY A 138 -13.41 3.25 2.40
CA GLY A 138 -13.91 4.36 3.22
C GLY A 138 -12.79 5.22 3.82
N GLU A 139 -11.60 4.65 3.98
CA GLU A 139 -10.42 5.23 4.62
C GLU A 139 -9.20 5.13 3.70
N GLY A 140 -9.16 5.91 2.64
CA GLY A 140 -8.04 5.91 1.69
C GLY A 140 -7.33 7.25 1.55
N ARG A 141 -7.73 8.26 2.30
CA ARG A 141 -7.20 9.60 2.25
C ARG A 141 -5.82 9.67 2.89
N PHE A 142 -4.80 9.86 2.08
CA PHE A 142 -3.45 10.11 2.56
C PHE A 142 -3.33 11.54 3.11
N VAL A 143 -2.84 11.67 4.34
CA VAL A 143 -2.58 12.95 4.99
C VAL A 143 -1.21 12.94 5.66
N ALA A 144 -0.51 14.05 5.56
CA ALA A 144 0.80 14.24 6.17
C ALA A 144 1.09 15.75 6.39
N PRO A 145 1.89 16.13 7.39
CA PRO A 145 2.44 17.47 7.48
C PRO A 145 3.26 17.84 6.24
N LYS A 146 3.33 19.16 5.95
CA LYS A 146 4.06 19.66 4.77
C LYS A 146 5.50 19.14 4.67
N GLU A 147 6.21 19.11 5.78
CA GLU A 147 7.59 18.62 5.85
C GLU A 147 7.71 17.15 5.39
N TRP A 148 6.73 16.32 5.74
CA TRP A 148 6.66 14.95 5.26
C TRP A 148 6.32 14.86 3.77
N LEU A 149 5.41 15.70 3.28
CA LEU A 149 5.09 15.75 1.85
C LEU A 149 6.34 16.11 1.04
N ASP A 150 7.04 17.18 1.41
CA ASP A 150 8.26 17.61 0.76
C ASP A 150 9.31 16.48 0.75
N LYS A 151 9.57 15.86 1.90
CA LYS A 151 10.50 14.74 2.06
C LYS A 151 10.14 13.52 1.20
N LEU A 152 8.86 13.16 1.13
CA LEU A 152 8.43 12.01 0.33
C LEU A 152 8.67 12.24 -1.16
N PHE A 153 8.42 13.44 -1.67
CA PHE A 153 8.71 13.79 -3.05
C PHE A 153 10.22 13.88 -3.33
N GLU A 154 10.98 14.56 -2.48
CA GLU A 154 12.44 14.68 -2.62
C GLU A 154 13.14 13.32 -2.62
N ASN A 155 12.70 12.39 -1.77
CA ASN A 155 13.25 11.05 -1.69
C ASN A 155 12.73 10.10 -2.80
N GLY A 156 11.78 10.53 -3.64
CA GLY A 156 11.13 9.67 -4.62
C GLY A 156 10.27 8.56 -4.02
N GLN A 157 9.79 8.76 -2.79
CA GLN A 157 8.93 7.80 -2.08
C GLN A 157 7.46 7.88 -2.49
N VAL A 158 7.03 8.97 -3.15
CA VAL A 158 5.71 9.01 -3.79
C VAL A 158 5.78 8.16 -5.05
N ALA A 159 5.10 7.02 -5.03
CA ALA A 159 5.11 6.06 -6.12
C ALA A 159 4.11 6.41 -7.22
N THR A 160 2.88 6.72 -6.80
CA THR A 160 1.74 6.99 -7.68
C THR A 160 0.89 8.15 -7.16
N GLN A 161 0.30 8.90 -8.10
CA GLN A 161 -0.63 9.99 -7.82
C GLN A 161 -1.92 9.81 -8.64
N TYR A 162 -3.05 10.25 -8.08
CA TYR A 162 -4.31 10.36 -8.82
C TYR A 162 -4.20 11.43 -9.90
N VAL A 163 -4.73 11.12 -11.09
CA VAL A 163 -4.67 12.00 -12.28
C VAL A 163 -6.02 12.02 -13.00
N ASP A 164 -6.22 13.05 -13.82
CA ASP A 164 -7.31 13.14 -14.79
C ASP A 164 -7.06 12.23 -16.01
N LEU A 165 -7.95 12.28 -17.00
CA LEU A 165 -7.84 11.49 -18.23
C LEU A 165 -6.66 11.90 -19.11
N ASP A 166 -6.19 13.13 -18.97
CA ASP A 166 -5.01 13.65 -19.70
C ASP A 166 -3.69 13.33 -18.98
N GLY A 167 -3.77 12.68 -17.81
CA GLY A 167 -2.62 12.31 -17.00
C GLY A 167 -2.06 13.47 -16.16
N ASN A 168 -2.81 14.55 -15.96
CA ASN A 168 -2.41 15.63 -15.07
C ASN A 168 -2.82 15.32 -13.64
N VAL A 169 -1.93 15.60 -12.70
CA VAL A 169 -2.25 15.46 -11.27
C VAL A 169 -3.41 16.42 -10.93
N SER A 170 -4.47 15.88 -10.37
CA SER A 170 -5.67 16.65 -10.05
C SER A 170 -6.06 16.51 -8.59
N MET A 171 -6.44 17.64 -7.97
CA MET A 171 -6.99 17.70 -6.63
C MET A 171 -8.53 17.66 -6.62
N ASP A 172 -9.16 17.67 -7.80
CA ASP A 172 -10.62 17.62 -7.93
C ASP A 172 -11.16 16.27 -7.43
N GLU A 173 -12.29 16.28 -6.74
CA GLU A 173 -12.93 15.08 -6.18
C GLU A 173 -13.32 14.05 -7.25
N GLU A 174 -13.47 14.47 -8.50
CA GLU A 174 -13.72 13.57 -9.60
C GLU A 174 -12.55 12.59 -9.80
N TRP A 175 -11.33 13.06 -9.64
CA TRP A 175 -10.09 12.30 -9.87
C TRP A 175 -9.41 11.86 -8.59
N ASN A 176 -9.23 12.79 -7.64
CA ASN A 176 -8.72 12.51 -6.29
C ASN A 176 -9.87 12.11 -5.36
N VAL A 177 -10.39 10.93 -5.59
CA VAL A 177 -11.67 10.43 -5.07
C VAL A 177 -11.79 10.34 -3.55
N ASN A 178 -10.68 10.43 -2.84
CA ASN A 178 -10.62 10.35 -1.37
C ASN A 178 -10.09 11.62 -0.70
N GLY A 179 -9.65 12.61 -1.49
CA GLY A 179 -9.10 13.87 -1.00
C GLY A 179 -7.68 13.76 -0.45
N SER A 180 -6.89 12.80 -0.92
CA SER A 180 -5.48 12.63 -0.54
C SER A 180 -4.67 13.90 -0.79
N TYR A 181 -3.81 14.26 0.15
CA TYR A 181 -2.90 15.39 0.00
C TYR A 181 -1.97 15.18 -1.19
N MET A 182 -1.78 16.23 -1.99
CA MET A 182 -0.98 16.18 -3.22
C MET A 182 -1.38 15.05 -4.17
N SER A 183 -2.64 14.58 -4.10
CA SER A 183 -3.17 13.45 -4.87
C SER A 183 -2.37 12.15 -4.72
N ILE A 184 -1.66 11.97 -3.62
CA ILE A 184 -0.86 10.77 -3.36
C ILE A 184 -1.79 9.56 -3.25
N GLU A 185 -1.54 8.56 -4.12
CA GLU A 185 -2.27 7.29 -4.15
C GLU A 185 -1.46 6.16 -3.52
N GLY A 186 -0.13 6.19 -3.70
CA GLY A 186 0.77 5.18 -3.17
C GLY A 186 2.14 5.73 -2.80
N ILE A 187 2.75 5.15 -1.77
CA ILE A 187 4.08 5.51 -1.28
C ILE A 187 4.94 4.28 -1.02
N THR A 188 6.24 4.49 -0.92
CA THR A 188 7.21 3.44 -0.64
C THR A 188 7.98 3.67 0.68
N SER A 189 8.69 2.62 1.11
CA SER A 189 9.82 2.75 2.05
C SER A 189 10.97 3.59 1.44
N PRO A 190 11.94 4.07 2.27
CA PRO A 190 13.05 4.87 1.76
C PRO A 190 13.89 4.18 0.67
N ASP A 191 13.99 2.87 0.70
CA ASP A 191 14.71 2.04 -0.29
C ASP A 191 13.81 1.54 -1.45
N GLY A 192 12.49 1.77 -1.37
CA GLY A 192 11.52 1.39 -2.39
C GLY A 192 11.03 -0.05 -2.32
N ARG A 193 11.56 -0.90 -1.46
CA ARG A 193 11.23 -2.34 -1.40
C ARG A 193 9.85 -2.64 -0.82
N ILE A 194 9.30 -1.71 -0.05
CA ILE A 194 7.95 -1.79 0.48
C ILE A 194 7.09 -0.79 -0.28
N LEU A 195 6.02 -1.26 -0.90
CA LEU A 195 5.06 -0.42 -1.63
C LEU A 195 3.67 -0.55 -1.02
N GLY A 196 3.05 0.57 -0.70
CA GLY A 196 1.64 0.67 -0.33
C GLY A 196 0.87 1.52 -1.34
N LYS A 197 -0.30 1.06 -1.77
CA LYS A 197 -1.20 1.78 -2.68
C LYS A 197 -2.67 1.47 -2.42
N MET A 198 -3.55 2.42 -2.77
CA MET A 198 -5.00 2.28 -2.49
C MET A 198 -5.77 1.58 -3.60
N ALA A 199 -5.45 1.84 -4.87
CA ALA A 199 -6.15 1.23 -5.99
C ALA A 199 -5.71 -0.23 -6.21
N HIS A 200 -6.67 -1.06 -6.56
CA HIS A 200 -6.55 -2.52 -6.63
C HIS A 200 -6.00 -2.98 -7.99
N SER A 201 -4.68 -3.02 -8.14
CA SER A 201 -4.02 -3.51 -9.36
C SER A 201 -4.16 -5.03 -9.55
N GLU A 202 -4.59 -5.76 -8.51
CA GLU A 202 -4.87 -7.20 -8.56
C GLU A 202 -6.25 -7.52 -9.12
N ARG A 203 -7.17 -6.55 -9.13
CA ARG A 203 -8.55 -6.75 -9.62
C ARG A 203 -8.63 -6.58 -11.13
N ARG A 204 -7.97 -7.45 -11.84
CA ARG A 204 -7.96 -7.51 -13.31
C ARG A 204 -8.04 -8.94 -13.80
N GLY A 205 -8.44 -9.11 -15.06
CA GLY A 205 -8.53 -10.41 -15.69
C GLY A 205 -9.11 -10.28 -17.10
N GLU A 206 -9.13 -11.37 -17.87
CA GLU A 206 -9.55 -11.38 -19.27
C GLU A 206 -10.95 -10.79 -19.51
N SER A 207 -11.86 -10.95 -18.55
CA SER A 207 -13.23 -10.45 -18.64
C SER A 207 -13.56 -9.36 -17.60
N VAL A 208 -12.56 -8.77 -16.97
CA VAL A 208 -12.75 -7.73 -15.95
C VAL A 208 -12.48 -6.35 -16.55
N ALA A 209 -13.43 -5.42 -16.36
CA ALA A 209 -13.31 -4.01 -16.77
C ALA A 209 -12.98 -3.80 -18.27
N ILE A 210 -13.43 -4.69 -19.15
CA ILE A 210 -13.14 -4.69 -20.59
C ILE A 210 -13.63 -3.43 -21.32
N ASN A 211 -14.66 -2.77 -20.79
CA ASN A 211 -15.23 -1.53 -21.35
C ASN A 211 -14.73 -0.26 -20.66
N ILE A 212 -13.71 -0.38 -19.82
CA ILE A 212 -13.10 0.76 -19.11
C ILE A 212 -11.87 1.20 -19.89
N TYR A 213 -11.82 2.49 -20.20
CA TYR A 213 -10.70 3.10 -20.90
C TYR A 213 -9.43 3.12 -20.03
N GLY A 214 -8.29 2.85 -20.67
CA GLY A 214 -6.95 2.97 -20.06
C GLY A 214 -6.26 1.62 -19.83
N GLU A 215 -4.95 1.69 -19.62
CA GLU A 215 -4.12 0.54 -19.26
C GLU A 215 -4.41 0.13 -17.80
N GLN A 216 -4.60 -1.15 -17.54
CA GLN A 216 -4.92 -1.67 -16.22
C GLN A 216 -3.79 -2.48 -15.59
N ASP A 217 -2.83 -2.93 -16.40
CA ASP A 217 -1.76 -3.81 -15.94
C ASP A 217 -0.45 -3.06 -15.64
N MET A 218 -0.27 -2.68 -14.39
CA MET A 218 0.97 -2.07 -13.90
C MET A 218 2.16 -3.03 -13.82
N LYS A 219 1.97 -4.33 -14.10
CA LYS A 219 3.01 -5.36 -13.97
C LYS A 219 3.63 -5.46 -12.56
N ILE A 220 2.91 -5.08 -11.52
CA ILE A 220 3.42 -5.04 -10.14
C ILE A 220 3.91 -6.42 -9.70
N PHE A 221 3.07 -7.45 -9.82
CA PHE A 221 3.42 -8.80 -9.37
C PHE A 221 4.58 -9.40 -10.18
N GLU A 222 4.56 -9.18 -11.48
CA GLU A 222 5.64 -9.62 -12.37
C GLU A 222 6.96 -8.92 -12.03
N SER A 223 6.91 -7.62 -11.73
CA SER A 223 8.08 -6.84 -11.28
C SER A 223 8.65 -7.39 -9.98
N GLY A 224 7.80 -7.64 -8.97
CA GLY A 224 8.22 -8.20 -7.70
C GLY A 224 8.87 -9.57 -7.82
N VAL A 225 8.32 -10.47 -8.67
CA VAL A 225 8.91 -11.79 -8.91
C VAL A 225 10.23 -11.70 -9.69
N LYS A 226 10.33 -10.78 -10.66
CA LYS A 226 11.56 -10.57 -11.44
C LYS A 226 12.71 -9.99 -10.61
N TYR A 227 12.41 -9.32 -9.50
CA TYR A 227 13.43 -8.80 -8.59
C TYR A 227 14.39 -9.90 -8.06
N PHE A 228 13.90 -11.13 -7.90
CA PHE A 228 14.64 -12.27 -7.37
C PHE A 228 15.18 -13.22 -8.46
N LYS A 229 15.12 -12.86 -9.73
CA LYS A 229 15.60 -13.64 -10.87
C LYS A 229 16.79 -12.96 -11.53
#